data_5a3506d8dbdf9f8a9bd447c2ae5d42e9
#
_entry.id   5a3506d8dbdf9f8a9bd447c2ae5d42e9
#
_cell.length_a   1.000
_cell.length_b   1.000
_cell.length_c   1.000
_cell.angle_alpha   90.00
_cell.angle_beta   90.00
_cell.angle_gamma   90.00
#
_symmetry.space_group_name_H-M   'P 1'
#
loop_
_entity.id
_entity.type
_entity.pdbx_description
1 polymer ?
#
loop_
_entity_poly.entity_id
_entity_poly.type
_entity_poly.pdbx_seq_one_letter_code
_entity_poly.pdbx_strand_id
1 'polypeptide(L)'
;MKKYNKDNIPNELLEAAKFISEDKLKKAEPILRDYLKSDPLDVNAMKLLADIGIKFRAYKDAGYLLIRALDLSPDYDPARLSYANLLYKRQLPFEALEQISILLEKDPTNIQYLTLKAVNLALANQHDNALEIFEIIIKEKNVVNNQLHLSYGHTLRAVGRLDEAIESYKNAISTKVGYGEAYWSLANLKTFDFTNEDINEIKSLLSNKDCKIDDYYHLLFALGKAEEDSNNFESSMAAYVKGNSIRSKQVPWDSREFSLECDEIIDFFDEDLIKKFKDVGDKNTDPIFVVGLPRSGSTLIEQILSSHSLIEGTTELQNIIALSRKIANKKNSSSKSEYPSALIAMDKSQFKEMGAAYIKNTLDQRVTDKPYF
;
A
#
# COMPACT_ATOMS: atom_id res chain seq x y z
N MET A 1 0.15 27.53 23.84
CA MET A 1 0.50 27.11 22.49
C MET A 1 1.80 27.81 22.08
N LYS A 2 2.93 27.11 22.04
CA LYS A 2 4.15 27.66 21.44
C LYS A 2 3.90 27.75 19.93
N LYS A 3 3.71 28.96 19.39
CA LYS A 3 3.70 29.19 17.94
C LYS A 3 5.06 28.74 17.39
N TYR A 4 5.04 27.87 16.41
CA TYR A 4 6.22 27.44 15.69
C TYR A 4 6.97 28.65 15.12
N ASN A 5 8.15 28.93 15.66
CA ASN A 5 9.02 29.97 15.13
C ASN A 5 10.03 29.32 14.20
N LYS A 6 9.91 29.56 12.89
CA LYS A 6 10.82 29.03 11.85
C LYS A 6 12.29 29.41 12.06
N ASP A 7 12.54 30.43 12.87
CA ASP A 7 13.86 31.04 13.00
C ASP A 7 14.73 30.45 14.13
N ASN A 8 14.24 29.43 14.86
CA ASN A 8 14.98 28.85 15.98
C ASN A 8 14.75 27.34 16.09
N ILE A 9 15.16 26.60 15.07
CA ILE A 9 15.10 25.12 15.10
C ILE A 9 16.28 24.64 15.95
N PRO A 10 16.05 23.79 16.98
CA PRO A 10 17.10 23.19 17.79
C PRO A 10 18.14 22.47 16.94
N ASN A 11 19.43 22.59 17.35
CA ASN A 11 20.54 22.00 16.61
C ASN A 11 20.39 20.47 16.48
N GLU A 12 19.87 19.84 17.50
CA GLU A 12 19.60 18.39 17.54
C GLU A 12 18.63 17.98 16.44
N LEU A 13 17.60 18.78 16.15
CA LEU A 13 16.63 18.49 15.08
C LEU A 13 17.26 18.72 13.70
N LEU A 14 18.13 19.73 13.54
CA LEU A 14 18.87 19.96 12.30
C LEU A 14 19.85 18.82 12.03
N GLU A 15 20.57 18.36 13.05
CA GLU A 15 21.47 17.22 12.95
C GLU A 15 20.75 15.94 12.59
N ALA A 16 19.63 15.64 13.27
CA ALA A 16 18.79 14.48 13.00
C ALA A 16 18.21 14.53 11.56
N ALA A 17 17.72 15.70 11.11
CA ALA A 17 17.22 15.89 9.75
C ALA A 17 18.32 15.65 8.70
N LYS A 18 19.55 16.11 8.95
CA LYS A 18 20.70 15.83 8.11
C LYS A 18 20.97 14.32 8.01
N PHE A 19 21.02 13.61 9.13
CA PHE A 19 21.21 12.15 9.11
C PHE A 19 20.08 11.42 8.40
N ILE A 20 18.85 11.90 8.51
CA ILE A 20 17.70 11.34 7.78
C ILE A 20 17.88 11.53 6.26
N SER A 21 18.34 12.72 5.82
CA SER A 21 18.58 12.99 4.40
C SER A 21 19.75 12.18 3.81
N GLU A 22 20.72 11.82 4.66
CA GLU A 22 21.85 10.94 4.30
C GLU A 22 21.52 9.44 4.46
N ASP A 23 20.26 9.08 4.73
CA ASP A 23 19.77 7.73 5.04
C ASP A 23 20.47 7.02 6.21
N LYS A 24 21.10 7.80 7.11
CA LYS A 24 21.78 7.34 8.33
C LYS A 24 20.82 7.26 9.51
N LEU A 25 19.69 6.56 9.33
CA LEU A 25 18.56 6.54 10.26
C LEU A 25 18.93 6.09 11.68
N LYS A 26 19.85 5.09 11.80
CA LYS A 26 20.34 4.60 13.10
C LYS A 26 21.09 5.64 13.92
N LYS A 27 21.59 6.73 13.27
CA LYS A 27 22.22 7.85 13.98
C LYS A 27 21.21 8.92 14.35
N ALA A 28 20.19 9.15 13.51
CA ALA A 28 19.16 10.14 13.77
C ALA A 28 18.20 9.73 14.91
N GLU A 29 17.85 8.45 15.00
CA GLU A 29 16.87 7.95 15.96
C GLU A 29 17.23 8.27 17.43
N PRO A 30 18.43 7.95 17.97
CA PRO A 30 18.77 8.27 19.35
C PRO A 30 18.76 9.75 19.66
N ILE A 31 19.18 10.61 18.74
CA ILE A 31 19.16 12.07 18.91
C ILE A 31 17.72 12.54 19.14
N LEU A 32 16.77 12.09 18.31
CA LEU A 32 15.36 12.48 18.43
C LEU A 32 14.72 11.90 19.70
N ARG A 33 15.07 10.68 20.09
CA ARG A 33 14.57 10.08 21.34
C ARG A 33 15.06 10.83 22.56
N ASP A 34 16.33 11.22 22.59
CA ASP A 34 16.89 11.96 23.71
C ASP A 34 16.35 13.39 23.74
N TYR A 35 16.19 14.03 22.59
CA TYR A 35 15.55 15.34 22.50
C TYR A 35 14.11 15.31 23.05
N LEU A 36 13.29 14.32 22.67
CA LEU A 36 11.91 14.17 23.13
C LEU A 36 11.80 13.86 24.64
N LYS A 37 12.87 13.44 25.33
CA LYS A 37 12.87 13.34 26.79
C LYS A 37 12.94 14.73 27.44
N SER A 38 13.62 15.69 26.81
CA SER A 38 13.73 17.06 27.28
C SER A 38 12.56 17.95 26.85
N ASP A 39 12.06 17.79 25.62
CA ASP A 39 10.87 18.46 25.11
C ASP A 39 9.86 17.47 24.52
N PRO A 40 9.04 16.82 25.36
CA PRO A 40 8.11 15.77 24.95
C PRO A 40 6.90 16.28 24.17
N LEU A 41 6.79 17.58 23.90
CA LEU A 41 5.69 18.19 23.16
C LEU A 41 6.12 18.75 21.79
N ASP A 42 7.37 18.60 21.41
CA ASP A 42 7.84 19.07 20.10
C ASP A 42 7.30 18.19 18.96
N VAL A 43 6.37 18.75 18.20
CA VAL A 43 5.69 18.06 17.09
C VAL A 43 6.61 17.76 15.90
N ASN A 44 7.71 18.51 15.73
CA ASN A 44 8.67 18.24 14.66
C ASN A 44 9.54 17.05 14.99
N ALA A 45 10.02 16.96 16.24
CA ALA A 45 10.76 15.79 16.72
C ALA A 45 9.90 14.53 16.65
N MET A 46 8.61 14.60 17.04
CA MET A 46 7.66 13.49 16.89
C MET A 46 7.52 13.07 15.43
N LYS A 47 7.32 14.03 14.52
CA LYS A 47 7.19 13.76 13.07
C LYS A 47 8.46 13.15 12.49
N LEU A 48 9.64 13.68 12.79
CA LEU A 48 10.90 13.14 12.29
C LEU A 48 11.15 11.71 12.82
N LEU A 49 10.88 11.46 14.11
CA LEU A 49 11.00 10.13 14.68
C LEU A 49 9.99 9.15 14.08
N ALA A 50 8.77 9.61 13.79
CA ALA A 50 7.77 8.81 13.11
C ALA A 50 8.18 8.46 11.68
N ASP A 51 8.78 9.36 10.93
CA ASP A 51 9.30 9.09 9.57
C ASP A 51 10.38 8.00 9.59
N ILE A 52 11.26 8.02 10.60
CA ILE A 52 12.23 6.93 10.82
C ILE A 52 11.49 5.62 11.13
N GLY A 53 10.47 5.68 12.00
CA GLY A 53 9.64 4.52 12.33
C GLY A 53 8.95 3.92 11.10
N ILE A 54 8.45 4.75 10.18
CA ILE A 54 7.86 4.31 8.90
C ILE A 54 8.89 3.57 8.05
N LYS A 55 10.12 4.11 7.94
CA LYS A 55 11.21 3.46 7.19
C LYS A 55 11.62 2.12 7.82
N PHE A 56 11.61 2.00 9.14
CA PHE A 56 11.86 0.75 9.85
C PHE A 56 10.64 -0.17 9.98
N ARG A 57 9.51 0.19 9.34
CA ARG A 57 8.23 -0.53 9.43
C ARG A 57 7.67 -0.66 10.87
N ALA A 58 8.07 0.21 11.76
CA ALA A 58 7.52 0.34 13.13
C ALA A 58 6.23 1.18 13.09
N TYR A 59 5.24 0.70 12.34
CA TYR A 59 4.06 1.48 11.96
C TYR A 59 3.17 1.87 13.14
N LYS A 60 3.07 1.03 14.17
CA LYS A 60 2.27 1.33 15.37
C LYS A 60 2.87 2.51 16.13
N ASP A 61 4.16 2.47 16.40
CA ASP A 61 4.85 3.53 17.15
C ASP A 61 4.87 4.85 16.37
N ALA A 62 5.11 4.77 15.04
CA ALA A 62 5.02 5.93 14.16
C ALA A 62 3.61 6.55 14.17
N GLY A 63 2.57 5.72 14.15
CA GLY A 63 1.18 6.16 14.23
C GLY A 63 0.87 6.92 15.52
N TYR A 64 1.30 6.40 16.67
CA TYR A 64 1.12 7.10 17.95
C TYR A 64 1.80 8.47 17.98
N LEU A 65 3.02 8.57 17.45
CA LEU A 65 3.73 9.85 17.40
C LEU A 65 3.02 10.87 16.50
N LEU A 66 2.53 10.43 15.34
CA LEU A 66 1.85 11.31 14.37
C LEU A 66 0.47 11.74 14.88
N ILE A 67 -0.32 10.84 15.45
CA ILE A 67 -1.60 11.18 16.06
C ILE A 67 -1.38 12.18 17.19
N ARG A 68 -0.43 11.92 18.09
CA ARG A 68 -0.12 12.87 19.18
C ARG A 68 0.36 14.22 18.67
N ALA A 69 1.17 14.26 17.61
CA ALA A 69 1.61 15.51 16.99
C ALA A 69 0.42 16.30 16.42
N LEU A 70 -0.56 15.61 15.81
CA LEU A 70 -1.78 16.23 15.27
C LEU A 70 -2.76 16.65 16.38
N ASP A 71 -2.83 15.94 17.50
CA ASP A 71 -3.62 16.35 18.67
C ASP A 71 -3.06 17.64 19.29
N LEU A 72 -1.73 17.78 19.33
CA LEU A 72 -1.06 18.99 19.83
C LEU A 72 -1.11 20.16 18.85
N SER A 73 -1.07 19.86 17.55
CA SER A 73 -1.07 20.86 16.48
C SER A 73 -1.88 20.33 15.27
N PRO A 74 -3.22 20.49 15.30
CA PRO A 74 -4.10 20.01 14.23
C PRO A 74 -3.79 20.57 12.84
N ASP A 75 -3.19 21.74 12.78
CA ASP A 75 -2.82 22.43 11.53
C ASP A 75 -1.39 22.11 11.04
N TYR A 76 -0.72 21.15 11.66
CA TYR A 76 0.64 20.78 11.26
C TYR A 76 0.64 19.82 10.06
N ASP A 77 0.55 20.38 8.84
CA ASP A 77 0.45 19.65 7.59
C ASP A 77 1.59 18.65 7.34
N PRO A 78 2.88 18.89 7.73
CA PRO A 78 3.91 17.89 7.60
C PRO A 78 3.64 16.59 8.37
N ALA A 79 3.07 16.66 9.59
CA ALA A 79 2.70 15.47 10.33
C ALA A 79 1.48 14.77 9.70
N ARG A 80 0.50 15.53 9.21
CA ARG A 80 -0.67 15.00 8.50
C ARG A 80 -0.27 14.26 7.23
N LEU A 81 0.67 14.82 6.46
CA LEU A 81 1.21 14.16 5.28
C LEU A 81 1.95 12.85 5.63
N SER A 82 2.80 12.88 6.67
CA SER A 82 3.47 11.66 7.14
C SER A 82 2.47 10.62 7.64
N TYR A 83 1.36 11.05 8.27
CA TYR A 83 0.29 10.16 8.72
C TYR A 83 -0.47 9.53 7.55
N ALA A 84 -0.81 10.31 6.53
CA ALA A 84 -1.42 9.79 5.30
C ALA A 84 -0.51 8.79 4.58
N ASN A 85 0.80 9.07 4.51
CA ASN A 85 1.78 8.12 3.98
C ASN A 85 1.89 6.83 4.81
N LEU A 86 1.82 6.92 6.13
CA LEU A 86 1.79 5.77 7.03
C LEU A 86 0.55 4.91 6.76
N LEU A 87 -0.62 5.53 6.65
CA LEU A 87 -1.88 4.85 6.37
C LEU A 87 -1.83 4.14 5.01
N TYR A 88 -1.29 4.79 3.97
CA TYR A 88 -1.02 4.15 2.69
C TYR A 88 -0.12 2.91 2.84
N LYS A 89 1.00 3.02 3.57
CA LYS A 89 1.91 1.88 3.83
C LYS A 89 1.24 0.74 4.61
N ARG A 90 0.27 1.05 5.45
CA ARG A 90 -0.56 0.09 6.16
C ARG A 90 -1.71 -0.45 5.31
N GLN A 91 -1.87 0.02 4.08
CA GLN A 91 -2.97 -0.31 3.17
C GLN A 91 -4.35 0.01 3.79
N LEU A 92 -4.46 1.20 4.34
CA LEU A 92 -5.67 1.80 4.90
C LEU A 92 -6.05 3.02 4.03
N PRO A 93 -6.52 2.81 2.79
CA PRO A 93 -6.70 3.88 1.82
C PRO A 93 -7.78 4.88 2.20
N PHE A 94 -8.87 4.43 2.84
CA PHE A 94 -9.98 5.30 3.19
C PHE A 94 -9.58 6.31 4.25
N GLU A 95 -8.89 5.85 5.31
CA GLU A 95 -8.36 6.74 6.36
C GLU A 95 -7.27 7.67 5.81
N ALA A 96 -6.47 7.19 4.84
CA ALA A 96 -5.48 8.04 4.17
C ALA A 96 -6.17 9.15 3.36
N LEU A 97 -7.23 8.84 2.60
CA LEU A 97 -8.00 9.81 1.81
C LEU A 97 -8.64 10.89 2.69
N GLU A 98 -9.12 10.56 3.88
CA GLU A 98 -9.61 11.54 4.85
C GLU A 98 -8.52 12.56 5.24
N GLN A 99 -7.29 12.09 5.52
CA GLN A 99 -6.19 13.00 5.87
C GLN A 99 -5.73 13.85 4.67
N ILE A 100 -5.75 13.25 3.49
CA ILE A 100 -5.35 13.94 2.25
C ILE A 100 -6.37 15.01 1.87
N SER A 101 -7.67 14.80 2.08
CA SER A 101 -8.70 15.79 1.80
C SER A 101 -8.46 17.09 2.59
N ILE A 102 -8.11 16.98 3.87
CA ILE A 102 -7.79 18.13 4.72
C ILE A 102 -6.56 18.91 4.18
N LEU A 103 -5.55 18.19 3.65
CA LEU A 103 -4.39 18.84 3.04
C LEU A 103 -4.76 19.57 1.74
N LEU A 104 -5.59 18.94 0.90
CA LEU A 104 -6.03 19.49 -0.38
C LEU A 104 -7.03 20.67 -0.22
N GLU A 105 -7.77 20.76 0.88
CA GLU A 105 -8.56 21.95 1.21
C GLU A 105 -7.70 23.20 1.35
N LYS A 106 -6.46 23.05 1.87
CA LYS A 106 -5.51 24.17 2.04
C LYS A 106 -4.69 24.45 0.78
N ASP A 107 -4.28 23.39 0.05
CA ASP A 107 -3.48 23.51 -1.17
C ASP A 107 -3.99 22.51 -2.23
N PRO A 108 -5.06 22.87 -2.98
CA PRO A 108 -5.72 21.99 -3.95
C PRO A 108 -4.83 21.57 -5.13
N THR A 109 -3.76 22.30 -5.38
CA THR A 109 -2.88 22.08 -6.54
C THR A 109 -1.56 21.40 -6.18
N ASN A 110 -1.36 21.03 -4.94
CA ASN A 110 -0.14 20.40 -4.47
C ASN A 110 0.05 19.01 -5.10
N ILE A 111 1.09 18.90 -5.91
CA ILE A 111 1.38 17.67 -6.68
C ILE A 111 1.62 16.46 -5.75
N GLN A 112 2.27 16.67 -4.61
CA GLN A 112 2.54 15.60 -3.66
C GLN A 112 1.24 15.06 -3.04
N TYR A 113 0.30 15.96 -2.67
CA TYR A 113 -1.00 15.59 -2.11
C TYR A 113 -1.87 14.91 -3.17
N LEU A 114 -1.89 15.45 -4.39
CA LEU A 114 -2.61 14.85 -5.53
C LEU A 114 -2.07 13.45 -5.86
N THR A 115 -0.75 13.30 -5.91
CA THR A 115 -0.13 11.98 -6.15
C THR A 115 -0.53 10.98 -5.06
N LEU A 116 -0.47 11.39 -3.79
CA LEU A 116 -0.86 10.53 -2.67
C LEU A 116 -2.36 10.20 -2.71
N LYS A 117 -3.22 11.14 -3.16
CA LYS A 117 -4.65 10.89 -3.40
C LYS A 117 -4.84 9.83 -4.48
N ALA A 118 -4.20 9.99 -5.64
CA ALA A 118 -4.36 9.07 -6.76
C ALA A 118 -3.95 7.64 -6.42
N VAL A 119 -2.81 7.44 -5.74
CA VAL A 119 -2.37 6.09 -5.35
C VAL A 119 -3.28 5.46 -4.28
N ASN A 120 -3.88 6.25 -3.39
CA ASN A 120 -4.85 5.73 -2.41
C ASN A 120 -6.21 5.41 -3.06
N LEU A 121 -6.67 6.21 -4.02
CA LEU A 121 -7.86 5.89 -4.82
C LEU A 121 -7.67 4.59 -5.60
N ALA A 122 -6.51 4.41 -6.26
CA ALA A 122 -6.19 3.15 -6.94
C ALA A 122 -6.15 1.96 -5.98
N LEU A 123 -5.59 2.14 -4.77
CA LEU A 123 -5.58 1.12 -3.71
C LEU A 123 -7.00 0.80 -3.19
N ALA A 124 -7.91 1.77 -3.22
CA ALA A 124 -9.32 1.61 -2.88
C ALA A 124 -10.17 1.05 -4.04
N ASN A 125 -9.55 0.63 -5.17
CA ASN A 125 -10.19 0.21 -6.42
C ASN A 125 -11.02 1.30 -7.13
N GLN A 126 -10.88 2.57 -6.75
CA GLN A 126 -11.48 3.71 -7.42
C GLN A 126 -10.60 4.16 -8.60
N HIS A 127 -10.43 3.27 -9.57
CA HIS A 127 -9.44 3.42 -10.63
C HIS A 127 -9.71 4.60 -11.56
N ASP A 128 -10.97 4.87 -11.91
CA ASP A 128 -11.33 5.98 -12.80
C ASP A 128 -10.99 7.32 -12.14
N ASN A 129 -11.37 7.50 -10.89
CA ASN A 129 -11.03 8.70 -10.10
C ASN A 129 -9.50 8.88 -9.95
N ALA A 130 -8.77 7.78 -9.79
CA ALA A 130 -7.31 7.81 -9.74
C ALA A 130 -6.70 8.24 -11.07
N LEU A 131 -7.22 7.72 -12.20
CA LEU A 131 -6.75 8.05 -13.55
C LEU A 131 -6.92 9.53 -13.86
N GLU A 132 -8.07 10.13 -13.54
CA GLU A 132 -8.30 11.57 -13.72
C GLU A 132 -7.20 12.40 -13.05
N ILE A 133 -6.85 12.07 -11.81
CA ILE A 133 -5.80 12.80 -11.07
C ILE A 133 -4.41 12.53 -11.66
N PHE A 134 -4.08 11.29 -12.03
CA PHE A 134 -2.81 10.98 -12.68
C PHE A 134 -2.67 11.73 -14.00
N GLU A 135 -3.72 11.82 -14.80
CA GLU A 135 -3.71 12.53 -16.08
C GLU A 135 -3.49 14.04 -15.89
N ILE A 136 -4.12 14.65 -14.88
CA ILE A 136 -3.85 16.04 -14.51
C ILE A 136 -2.38 16.24 -14.15
N ILE A 137 -1.82 15.37 -13.30
CA ILE A 137 -0.42 15.52 -12.84
C ILE A 137 0.56 15.35 -14.01
N ILE A 138 0.36 14.32 -14.86
CA ILE A 138 1.29 13.96 -15.92
C ILE A 138 1.15 14.92 -17.12
N LYS A 139 -0.10 15.13 -17.60
CA LYS A 139 -0.35 15.87 -18.84
C LYS A 139 -0.34 17.39 -18.63
N GLU A 140 -0.96 17.88 -17.55
CA GLU A 140 -1.10 19.32 -17.33
C GLU A 140 0.06 19.92 -16.53
N LYS A 141 0.58 19.20 -15.54
CA LYS A 141 1.68 19.68 -14.68
C LYS A 141 3.06 19.26 -15.18
N ASN A 142 3.15 18.45 -16.24
CA ASN A 142 4.41 17.98 -16.83
C ASN A 142 5.37 17.33 -15.81
N VAL A 143 4.82 16.59 -14.85
CA VAL A 143 5.64 15.94 -13.82
C VAL A 143 6.25 14.65 -14.37
N VAL A 144 7.56 14.61 -14.45
CA VAL A 144 8.31 13.43 -14.89
C VAL A 144 8.88 12.72 -13.66
N ASN A 145 8.27 11.59 -13.28
CA ASN A 145 8.69 10.80 -12.11
C ASN A 145 8.43 9.32 -12.35
N ASN A 146 9.46 8.49 -12.16
CA ASN A 146 9.37 7.04 -12.41
C ASN A 146 8.29 6.35 -11.57
N GLN A 147 8.13 6.70 -10.29
CA GLN A 147 7.13 6.11 -9.41
C GLN A 147 5.71 6.52 -9.82
N LEU A 148 5.53 7.77 -10.26
CA LEU A 148 4.26 8.27 -10.75
C LEU A 148 3.83 7.50 -12.01
N HIS A 149 4.72 7.38 -13.00
CA HIS A 149 4.45 6.61 -14.21
C HIS A 149 4.20 5.14 -13.92
N LEU A 150 4.91 4.51 -12.98
CA LEU A 150 4.65 3.14 -12.58
C LEU A 150 3.24 2.98 -11.99
N SER A 151 2.85 3.86 -11.07
CA SER A 151 1.52 3.81 -10.43
C SER A 151 0.39 4.08 -11.43
N TYR A 152 0.60 5.02 -12.34
CA TYR A 152 -0.33 5.30 -13.44
C TYR A 152 -0.48 4.07 -14.35
N GLY A 153 0.63 3.45 -14.76
CA GLY A 153 0.62 2.21 -15.54
C GLY A 153 -0.12 1.06 -14.87
N HIS A 154 0.04 0.90 -13.54
CA HIS A 154 -0.72 -0.09 -12.79
C HIS A 154 -2.22 0.18 -12.79
N THR A 155 -2.61 1.44 -12.67
CA THR A 155 -4.03 1.85 -12.68
C THR A 155 -4.63 1.67 -14.07
N LEU A 156 -3.93 2.05 -15.14
CA LEU A 156 -4.33 1.81 -16.53
C LEU A 156 -4.52 0.32 -16.83
N ARG A 157 -3.60 -0.52 -16.36
CA ARG A 157 -3.72 -1.97 -16.48
C ARG A 157 -4.96 -2.50 -15.78
N ALA A 158 -5.28 -1.99 -14.60
CA ALA A 158 -6.44 -2.44 -13.82
C ALA A 158 -7.77 -2.19 -14.55
N VAL A 159 -7.86 -1.12 -15.34
CA VAL A 159 -9.04 -0.81 -16.16
C VAL A 159 -8.95 -1.36 -17.60
N GLY A 160 -7.91 -2.13 -17.93
CA GLY A 160 -7.76 -2.75 -19.25
C GLY A 160 -7.18 -1.85 -20.36
N ARG A 161 -6.71 -0.63 -20.05
CA ARG A 161 -6.04 0.29 -21.00
C ARG A 161 -4.58 -0.14 -21.20
N LEU A 162 -4.36 -1.32 -21.81
CA LEU A 162 -3.06 -2.01 -21.82
C LEU A 162 -1.98 -1.26 -22.61
N ASP A 163 -2.31 -0.69 -23.78
CA ASP A 163 -1.32 0.04 -24.59
C ASP A 163 -0.78 1.27 -23.87
N GLU A 164 -1.65 2.00 -23.19
CA GLU A 164 -1.26 3.15 -22.38
C GLU A 164 -0.48 2.74 -21.13
N ALA A 165 -0.81 1.58 -20.54
CA ALA A 165 -0.03 1.02 -19.45
C ALA A 165 1.41 0.68 -19.87
N ILE A 166 1.58 0.08 -21.07
CA ILE A 166 2.90 -0.21 -21.65
C ILE A 166 3.70 1.08 -21.84
N GLU A 167 3.08 2.11 -22.41
CA GLU A 167 3.74 3.42 -22.59
C GLU A 167 4.16 4.02 -21.25
N SER A 168 3.28 3.96 -20.26
CA SER A 168 3.57 4.48 -18.92
C SER A 168 4.71 3.74 -18.24
N TYR A 169 4.80 2.41 -18.36
CA TYR A 169 5.94 1.64 -17.83
C TYR A 169 7.25 1.97 -18.56
N LYS A 170 7.21 2.15 -19.89
CA LYS A 170 8.37 2.60 -20.67
C LYS A 170 8.82 3.98 -20.22
N ASN A 171 7.90 4.90 -19.95
CA ASN A 171 8.22 6.22 -19.40
C ASN A 171 8.85 6.13 -17.99
N ALA A 172 8.39 5.19 -17.15
CA ALA A 172 9.02 4.94 -15.85
C ALA A 172 10.49 4.45 -16.01
N ILE A 173 10.75 3.56 -16.98
CA ILE A 173 12.09 3.05 -17.29
C ILE A 173 13.00 4.18 -17.80
N SER A 174 12.51 5.00 -18.74
CA SER A 174 13.31 6.11 -19.31
C SER A 174 13.67 7.17 -18.27
N THR A 175 12.82 7.37 -17.26
CA THR A 175 13.04 8.31 -16.16
C THR A 175 14.08 7.80 -15.16
N LYS A 176 14.16 6.49 -14.95
CA LYS A 176 15.13 5.84 -14.05
C LYS A 176 15.69 4.59 -14.71
N VAL A 177 16.90 4.70 -15.22
CA VAL A 177 17.62 3.56 -15.80
C VAL A 177 17.71 2.40 -14.80
N GLY A 178 17.38 1.19 -15.24
CA GLY A 178 17.41 -0.01 -14.40
C GLY A 178 16.28 -0.09 -13.36
N TYR A 179 15.16 0.59 -13.59
CA TYR A 179 13.99 0.50 -12.71
C TYR A 179 13.32 -0.86 -12.86
N GLY A 180 13.81 -1.83 -12.10
CA GLY A 180 13.45 -3.25 -12.22
C GLY A 180 11.96 -3.54 -12.12
N GLU A 181 11.24 -2.83 -11.22
CA GLU A 181 9.80 -3.01 -11.04
C GLU A 181 8.99 -2.65 -12.31
N ALA A 182 9.44 -1.66 -13.09
CA ALA A 182 8.78 -1.30 -14.34
C ALA A 182 9.02 -2.37 -15.43
N TYR A 183 10.24 -2.92 -15.54
CA TYR A 183 10.51 -4.07 -16.43
C TYR A 183 9.68 -5.29 -16.05
N TRP A 184 9.58 -5.61 -14.75
CA TRP A 184 8.73 -6.68 -14.26
C TRP A 184 7.25 -6.43 -14.55
N SER A 185 6.80 -5.18 -14.46
CA SER A 185 5.41 -4.81 -14.76
C SER A 185 5.07 -5.03 -16.22
N LEU A 186 6.00 -4.74 -17.15
CA LEU A 186 5.86 -5.07 -18.57
C LEU A 186 5.80 -6.59 -18.79
N ALA A 187 6.74 -7.34 -18.20
CA ALA A 187 6.75 -8.80 -18.27
C ALA A 187 5.46 -9.44 -17.78
N ASN A 188 4.85 -8.87 -16.74
CA ASN A 188 3.64 -9.40 -16.12
C ASN A 188 2.34 -9.04 -16.86
N LEU A 189 2.40 -8.25 -17.93
CA LEU A 189 1.23 -8.00 -18.80
C LEU A 189 0.84 -9.23 -19.62
N LYS A 190 1.76 -10.18 -19.85
CA LYS A 190 1.59 -11.37 -20.69
C LYS A 190 1.29 -11.13 -22.17
N THR A 191 1.03 -9.88 -22.56
CA THR A 191 0.75 -9.43 -23.92
C THR A 191 1.88 -8.56 -24.46
N PHE A 192 2.91 -8.34 -23.67
CA PHE A 192 4.11 -7.60 -24.05
C PHE A 192 5.26 -8.56 -24.30
N ASP A 193 5.79 -8.52 -25.50
CA ASP A 193 6.96 -9.32 -25.91
C ASP A 193 8.20 -8.43 -25.91
N PHE A 194 9.23 -8.84 -25.16
CA PHE A 194 10.51 -8.17 -25.16
C PHE A 194 11.29 -8.45 -26.44
N THR A 195 11.87 -7.43 -27.03
CA THR A 195 12.78 -7.57 -28.16
C THR A 195 14.13 -8.14 -27.71
N ASN A 196 14.97 -8.55 -28.67
CA ASN A 196 16.35 -8.99 -28.36
C ASN A 196 17.18 -7.83 -27.77
N GLU A 197 16.91 -6.60 -28.19
CA GLU A 197 17.52 -5.40 -27.66
C GLU A 197 17.15 -5.19 -26.19
N ASP A 198 15.87 -5.33 -25.83
CA ASP A 198 15.39 -5.24 -24.45
C ASP A 198 16.03 -6.32 -23.56
N ILE A 199 16.14 -7.56 -24.05
CA ILE A 199 16.79 -8.67 -23.33
C ILE A 199 18.27 -8.37 -23.06
N ASN A 200 18.97 -7.83 -24.07
CA ASN A 200 20.37 -7.45 -23.92
C ASN A 200 20.56 -6.29 -22.95
N GLU A 201 19.66 -5.31 -22.96
CA GLU A 201 19.63 -4.23 -22.00
C GLU A 201 19.45 -4.75 -20.57
N ILE A 202 18.45 -5.62 -20.33
CA ILE A 202 18.24 -6.24 -19.01
C ILE A 202 19.49 -7.00 -18.55
N LYS A 203 20.14 -7.77 -19.42
CA LYS A 203 21.39 -8.49 -19.11
C LYS A 203 22.53 -7.52 -18.75
N SER A 204 22.65 -6.40 -19.45
CA SER A 204 23.61 -5.36 -19.15
C SER A 204 23.37 -4.73 -17.78
N LEU A 205 22.12 -4.40 -17.46
CA LEU A 205 21.71 -3.85 -16.17
C LEU A 205 22.00 -4.82 -15.01
N LEU A 206 21.78 -6.12 -15.21
CA LEU A 206 22.11 -7.17 -14.24
C LEU A 206 23.61 -7.36 -14.03
N SER A 207 24.44 -6.93 -14.95
CA SER A 207 25.90 -6.96 -14.83
C SER A 207 26.46 -5.79 -14.02
N ASN A 208 25.65 -4.76 -13.78
CA ASN A 208 26.04 -3.60 -12.99
C ASN A 208 26.09 -3.93 -11.49
N LYS A 209 27.28 -3.76 -10.86
CA LYS A 209 27.49 -4.03 -9.44
C LYS A 209 26.74 -3.09 -8.50
N ASP A 210 26.39 -1.90 -9.00
CA ASP A 210 25.68 -0.87 -8.25
C ASP A 210 24.13 -1.00 -8.33
N CYS A 211 23.64 -2.04 -9.02
CA CYS A 211 22.22 -2.31 -9.12
C CYS A 211 21.64 -2.60 -7.73
N LYS A 212 20.63 -1.83 -7.33
CA LYS A 212 19.95 -2.04 -6.04
C LYS A 212 19.30 -3.42 -6.02
N ILE A 213 19.33 -4.07 -4.87
CA ILE A 213 18.82 -5.44 -4.71
C ILE A 213 17.35 -5.58 -5.14
N ASP A 214 16.52 -4.55 -4.89
CA ASP A 214 15.11 -4.55 -5.28
C ASP A 214 14.94 -4.43 -6.80
N ASP A 215 15.70 -3.60 -7.47
CA ASP A 215 15.72 -3.53 -8.93
C ASP A 215 16.30 -4.82 -9.54
N TYR A 216 17.33 -5.39 -8.90
CA TYR A 216 18.02 -6.58 -9.39
C TYR A 216 17.13 -7.82 -9.47
N TYR A 217 16.37 -8.16 -8.41
CA TYR A 217 15.50 -9.35 -8.49
C TYR A 217 14.30 -9.14 -9.42
N HIS A 218 13.78 -7.91 -9.54
CA HIS A 218 12.73 -7.60 -10.51
C HIS A 218 13.23 -7.76 -11.95
N LEU A 219 14.45 -7.29 -12.25
CA LEU A 219 15.10 -7.50 -13.55
C LEU A 219 15.32 -8.99 -13.84
N LEU A 220 15.66 -9.81 -12.82
CA LEU A 220 15.77 -11.26 -12.99
C LEU A 220 14.43 -11.90 -13.34
N PHE A 221 13.32 -11.47 -12.72
CA PHE A 221 12.00 -11.96 -13.06
C PHE A 221 11.57 -11.52 -14.47
N ALA A 222 11.87 -10.28 -14.86
CA ALA A 222 11.61 -9.80 -16.20
C ALA A 222 12.43 -10.59 -17.24
N LEU A 223 13.73 -10.82 -16.97
CA LEU A 223 14.57 -11.66 -17.83
C LEU A 223 14.03 -13.08 -17.94
N GLY A 224 13.61 -13.67 -16.81
CA GLY A 224 13.03 -15.01 -16.80
C GLY A 224 11.84 -15.13 -17.75
N LYS A 225 10.94 -14.15 -17.72
CA LYS A 225 9.77 -14.12 -18.62
C LYS A 225 10.18 -13.88 -20.08
N ALA A 226 11.07 -12.94 -20.34
CA ALA A 226 11.55 -12.64 -21.70
C ALA A 226 12.25 -13.83 -22.36
N GLU A 227 13.08 -14.56 -21.59
CA GLU A 227 13.75 -15.78 -22.07
C GLU A 227 12.74 -16.94 -22.27
N GLU A 228 11.71 -17.05 -21.42
CA GLU A 228 10.61 -18.00 -21.58
C GLU A 228 9.86 -17.78 -22.91
N ASP A 229 9.49 -16.53 -23.20
CA ASP A 229 8.79 -16.15 -24.43
C ASP A 229 9.65 -16.39 -25.68
N SER A 230 10.98 -16.33 -25.51
CA SER A 230 11.96 -16.67 -26.55
C SER A 230 12.28 -18.16 -26.64
N ASN A 231 11.59 -19.03 -25.87
CA ASN A 231 11.83 -20.46 -25.74
C ASN A 231 13.23 -20.87 -25.20
N ASN A 232 13.91 -19.94 -24.52
CA ASN A 232 15.19 -20.18 -23.87
C ASN A 232 14.98 -20.66 -22.42
N PHE A 233 14.34 -21.82 -22.24
CA PHE A 233 13.82 -22.29 -20.93
C PHE A 233 14.91 -22.49 -19.88
N GLU A 234 16.13 -22.85 -20.25
CA GLU A 234 17.26 -23.02 -19.31
C GLU A 234 17.65 -21.66 -18.71
N SER A 235 17.82 -20.63 -19.55
CA SER A 235 18.13 -19.26 -19.13
C SER A 235 16.99 -18.67 -18.29
N SER A 236 15.74 -18.91 -18.69
CA SER A 236 14.55 -18.50 -17.98
C SER A 236 14.52 -19.07 -16.55
N MET A 237 14.68 -20.39 -16.43
CA MET A 237 14.69 -21.05 -15.12
C MET A 237 15.82 -20.56 -14.23
N ALA A 238 17.02 -20.36 -14.77
CA ALA A 238 18.16 -19.83 -14.03
C ALA A 238 17.88 -18.43 -13.48
N ALA A 239 17.24 -17.55 -14.27
CA ALA A 239 16.86 -16.22 -13.85
C ALA A 239 15.80 -16.25 -12.73
N TYR A 240 14.74 -17.04 -12.87
CA TYR A 240 13.70 -17.22 -11.85
C TYR A 240 14.26 -17.79 -10.55
N VAL A 241 15.08 -18.84 -10.59
CA VAL A 241 15.70 -19.43 -9.40
C VAL A 241 16.55 -18.41 -8.65
N LYS A 242 17.37 -17.65 -9.39
CA LYS A 242 18.22 -16.61 -8.80
C LYS A 242 17.38 -15.48 -8.17
N GLY A 243 16.36 -15.00 -8.86
CA GLY A 243 15.42 -13.98 -8.35
C GLY A 243 14.71 -14.43 -7.08
N ASN A 244 14.15 -15.64 -7.09
CA ASN A 244 13.49 -16.24 -5.93
C ASN A 244 14.44 -16.46 -4.76
N SER A 245 15.69 -16.90 -4.99
CA SER A 245 16.69 -17.05 -3.93
C SER A 245 17.03 -15.74 -3.23
N ILE A 246 17.02 -14.62 -3.95
CA ILE A 246 17.22 -13.28 -3.36
C ILE A 246 15.99 -12.89 -2.57
N ARG A 247 14.81 -13.06 -3.15
CA ARG A 247 13.55 -12.63 -2.54
C ARG A 247 13.22 -13.41 -1.27
N SER A 248 13.47 -14.71 -1.23
CA SER A 248 13.24 -15.55 -0.04
C SER A 248 14.06 -15.10 1.19
N LYS A 249 15.25 -14.55 0.97
CA LYS A 249 16.07 -13.97 2.06
C LYS A 249 15.52 -12.67 2.61
N GLN A 250 14.80 -11.90 1.78
CA GLN A 250 14.19 -10.63 2.19
C GLN A 250 12.83 -10.83 2.87
N VAL A 251 12.12 -11.88 2.49
CA VAL A 251 10.80 -12.23 3.03
C VAL A 251 10.86 -13.66 3.53
N PRO A 252 11.47 -13.89 4.70
CA PRO A 252 11.49 -15.23 5.29
C PRO A 252 10.04 -15.67 5.57
N TRP A 253 9.76 -16.92 5.25
CA TRP A 253 8.48 -17.55 5.48
C TRP A 253 8.69 -18.90 6.20
N ASP A 254 7.95 -19.12 7.28
CA ASP A 254 7.93 -20.39 8.01
C ASP A 254 6.52 -21.00 7.94
N SER A 255 6.43 -22.17 7.33
CA SER A 255 5.15 -22.91 7.20
C SER A 255 4.54 -23.28 8.55
N ARG A 256 5.37 -23.49 9.57
CA ARG A 256 4.90 -23.83 10.92
C ARG A 256 4.25 -22.63 11.59
N GLU A 257 4.82 -21.43 11.44
CA GLU A 257 4.20 -20.21 11.96
C GLU A 257 2.84 -19.97 11.32
N PHE A 258 2.75 -20.18 9.99
CA PHE A 258 1.49 -20.08 9.26
C PHE A 258 0.46 -21.12 9.74
N SER A 259 0.87 -22.39 9.94
CA SER A 259 -0.04 -23.41 10.48
C SER A 259 -0.54 -23.06 11.87
N LEU A 260 0.33 -22.59 12.75
CA LEU A 260 -0.06 -22.12 14.09
C LEU A 260 -1.04 -20.94 14.04
N GLU A 261 -0.85 -19.99 13.11
CA GLU A 261 -1.79 -18.88 12.92
C GLU A 261 -3.18 -19.39 12.47
N CYS A 262 -3.20 -20.39 11.57
CA CYS A 262 -4.46 -21.04 11.17
C CYS A 262 -5.15 -21.76 12.34
N ASP A 263 -4.41 -22.52 13.12
CA ASP A 263 -4.93 -23.24 14.29
C ASP A 263 -5.49 -22.24 15.33
N GLU A 264 -4.77 -21.14 15.60
CA GLU A 264 -5.25 -20.07 16.49
C GLU A 264 -6.56 -19.43 15.99
N ILE A 265 -6.74 -19.26 14.68
CA ILE A 265 -7.98 -18.73 14.10
C ILE A 265 -9.11 -19.74 14.25
N ILE A 266 -8.85 -21.02 13.98
CA ILE A 266 -9.85 -22.09 14.11
C ILE A 266 -10.32 -22.22 15.58
N ASP A 267 -9.37 -22.25 16.51
CA ASP A 267 -9.66 -22.35 17.95
C ASP A 267 -10.40 -21.12 18.49
N PHE A 268 -10.12 -19.94 17.92
CA PHE A 268 -10.76 -18.69 18.33
C PHE A 268 -12.22 -18.60 17.90
N PHE A 269 -12.56 -19.02 16.68
CA PHE A 269 -13.93 -18.94 16.13
C PHE A 269 -14.73 -20.20 16.43
N ASP A 270 -14.90 -20.51 17.72
CA ASP A 270 -15.75 -21.60 18.18
C ASP A 270 -17.26 -21.26 18.11
N GLU A 271 -18.10 -22.26 18.35
CA GLU A 271 -19.55 -22.07 18.33
C GLU A 271 -20.08 -21.07 19.37
N ASP A 272 -19.41 -20.97 20.52
CA ASP A 272 -19.85 -20.07 21.60
C ASP A 272 -19.54 -18.62 21.27
N LEU A 273 -18.38 -18.37 20.64
CA LEU A 273 -18.04 -17.05 20.15
C LEU A 273 -19.00 -16.60 19.03
N ILE A 274 -19.31 -17.50 18.08
CA ILE A 274 -20.27 -17.23 17.01
C ILE A 274 -21.65 -16.91 17.58
N LYS A 275 -22.10 -17.64 18.57
CA LYS A 275 -23.36 -17.36 19.29
C LYS A 275 -23.31 -15.99 20.00
N LYS A 276 -22.20 -15.66 20.64
CA LYS A 276 -21.99 -14.38 21.34
C LYS A 276 -22.08 -13.18 20.39
N PHE A 277 -21.54 -13.31 19.17
CA PHE A 277 -21.58 -12.26 18.15
C PHE A 277 -22.83 -12.33 17.25
N LYS A 278 -23.75 -13.25 17.50
CA LYS A 278 -25.04 -13.27 16.80
C LYS A 278 -25.77 -11.95 17.04
N ASP A 279 -26.31 -11.37 16.00
CA ASP A 279 -27.01 -10.08 16.01
C ASP A 279 -26.14 -8.84 16.36
N VAL A 280 -24.82 -8.98 16.30
CA VAL A 280 -23.87 -7.89 16.39
C VAL A 280 -23.50 -7.40 14.98
N GLY A 281 -23.20 -6.09 14.84
CA GLY A 281 -22.81 -5.50 13.57
C GLY A 281 -23.92 -4.73 12.89
N ASP A 282 -23.68 -4.36 11.63
CA ASP A 282 -24.65 -3.69 10.78
C ASP A 282 -25.73 -4.67 10.31
N LYS A 283 -26.96 -4.18 10.12
CA LYS A 283 -28.11 -5.01 9.71
C LYS A 283 -28.38 -4.99 8.21
N ASN A 284 -27.54 -4.30 7.44
CA ASN A 284 -27.66 -4.28 5.99
C ASN A 284 -27.44 -5.69 5.43
N THR A 285 -28.33 -6.11 4.55
CA THR A 285 -28.36 -7.45 3.94
C THR A 285 -27.99 -7.43 2.45
N ASP A 286 -27.57 -6.29 1.91
CA ASP A 286 -27.28 -6.11 0.50
C ASP A 286 -25.99 -6.85 0.05
N PRO A 287 -24.92 -6.93 0.86
CA PRO A 287 -23.69 -7.60 0.45
C PRO A 287 -23.84 -9.13 0.38
N ILE A 288 -23.33 -9.71 -0.70
CA ILE A 288 -23.17 -11.16 -0.88
C ILE A 288 -21.68 -11.48 -0.91
N PHE A 289 -21.17 -12.16 0.11
CA PHE A 289 -19.75 -12.50 0.21
C PHE A 289 -19.45 -13.84 -0.47
N VAL A 290 -18.64 -13.79 -1.53
CA VAL A 290 -18.07 -14.99 -2.15
C VAL A 290 -16.71 -15.25 -1.49
N VAL A 291 -16.61 -16.35 -0.73
CA VAL A 291 -15.40 -16.73 0.01
C VAL A 291 -14.82 -18.04 -0.51
N GLY A 292 -13.51 -18.16 -0.55
CA GLY A 292 -12.83 -19.35 -1.00
C GLY A 292 -11.31 -19.17 -1.08
N LEU A 293 -10.60 -20.26 -1.30
CA LEU A 293 -9.17 -20.22 -1.54
C LEU A 293 -8.85 -19.58 -2.91
N PRO A 294 -7.67 -18.99 -3.09
CA PRO A 294 -7.23 -18.55 -4.40
C PRO A 294 -7.35 -19.68 -5.44
N ARG A 295 -7.82 -19.36 -6.63
CA ARG A 295 -8.05 -20.31 -7.74
C ARG A 295 -9.17 -21.35 -7.50
N SER A 296 -10.05 -21.16 -6.52
CA SER A 296 -11.20 -22.04 -6.25
C SER A 296 -12.42 -21.79 -7.14
N GLY A 297 -12.36 -20.80 -8.06
CA GLY A 297 -13.48 -20.45 -8.94
C GLY A 297 -14.35 -19.32 -8.41
N SER A 298 -13.90 -18.55 -7.44
CA SER A 298 -14.65 -17.40 -6.87
C SER A 298 -15.11 -16.40 -7.94
N THR A 299 -14.26 -16.07 -8.93
CA THR A 299 -14.61 -15.21 -10.05
C THR A 299 -15.76 -15.79 -10.90
N LEU A 300 -15.78 -17.11 -11.13
CA LEU A 300 -16.89 -17.76 -11.86
C LEU A 300 -18.20 -17.66 -11.09
N ILE A 301 -18.18 -17.91 -9.79
CA ILE A 301 -19.37 -17.78 -8.94
C ILE A 301 -19.88 -16.33 -8.92
N GLU A 302 -18.98 -15.37 -8.79
CA GLU A 302 -19.31 -13.94 -8.84
C GLU A 302 -19.97 -13.60 -10.18
N GLN A 303 -19.42 -14.04 -11.33
CA GLN A 303 -19.98 -13.81 -12.66
C GLN A 303 -21.37 -14.45 -12.82
N ILE A 304 -21.59 -15.65 -12.28
CA ILE A 304 -22.90 -16.31 -12.28
C ILE A 304 -23.90 -15.47 -11.47
N LEU A 305 -23.54 -15.02 -10.28
CA LEU A 305 -24.41 -14.20 -9.43
C LEU A 305 -24.72 -12.85 -10.10
N SER A 306 -23.73 -12.19 -10.64
CA SER A 306 -23.90 -10.88 -11.29
C SER A 306 -24.70 -10.91 -12.60
N SER A 307 -24.87 -12.09 -13.20
CA SER A 307 -25.78 -12.27 -14.33
C SER A 307 -27.28 -12.14 -13.93
N HIS A 308 -27.58 -12.18 -12.64
CA HIS A 308 -28.92 -11.97 -12.13
C HIS A 308 -29.32 -10.48 -12.18
N SER A 309 -30.60 -10.20 -12.48
CA SER A 309 -31.09 -8.83 -12.65
C SER A 309 -31.03 -7.97 -11.38
N LEU A 310 -31.02 -8.59 -10.20
CA LEU A 310 -30.99 -7.91 -8.89
C LEU A 310 -29.60 -7.85 -8.25
N ILE A 311 -28.59 -8.47 -8.83
CA ILE A 311 -27.25 -8.57 -8.25
C ILE A 311 -26.25 -7.82 -9.13
N GLU A 312 -25.49 -6.93 -8.50
CA GLU A 312 -24.35 -6.25 -9.12
C GLU A 312 -23.08 -7.01 -8.78
N GLY A 313 -22.29 -7.36 -9.80
CA GLY A 313 -20.94 -7.87 -9.59
C GLY A 313 -20.02 -6.70 -9.27
N THR A 314 -19.18 -6.90 -8.25
CA THR A 314 -18.12 -5.95 -7.91
C THR A 314 -16.76 -6.58 -8.23
N THR A 315 -15.67 -5.94 -7.83
CA THR A 315 -14.32 -6.50 -7.94
C THR A 315 -13.88 -7.13 -6.61
N GLU A 316 -12.65 -7.63 -6.52
CA GLU A 316 -12.04 -8.02 -5.23
C GLU A 316 -11.86 -6.79 -4.35
N LEU A 317 -12.88 -6.47 -3.54
CA LEU A 317 -12.93 -5.28 -2.71
C LEU A 317 -11.91 -5.37 -1.55
N GLN A 318 -11.07 -4.35 -1.41
CA GLN A 318 -10.08 -4.26 -0.34
C GLN A 318 -10.67 -3.91 1.04
N ASN A 319 -11.96 -3.60 1.10
CA ASN A 319 -12.64 -3.06 2.27
C ASN A 319 -12.55 -3.97 3.51
N ILE A 320 -12.85 -5.28 3.36
CA ILE A 320 -12.74 -6.25 4.47
C ILE A 320 -11.27 -6.43 4.89
N ILE A 321 -10.36 -6.51 3.92
CA ILE A 321 -8.92 -6.62 4.19
C ILE A 321 -8.42 -5.39 4.94
N ALA A 322 -8.84 -4.19 4.56
CA ALA A 322 -8.50 -2.95 5.26
C ALA A 322 -9.04 -2.97 6.71
N LEU A 323 -10.28 -3.40 6.94
CA LEU A 323 -10.84 -3.55 8.28
C LEU A 323 -10.05 -4.55 9.13
N SER A 324 -9.71 -5.73 8.60
CA SER A 324 -8.91 -6.72 9.32
C SER A 324 -7.51 -6.20 9.69
N ARG A 325 -6.87 -5.45 8.79
CA ARG A 325 -5.58 -4.80 9.05
C ARG A 325 -5.65 -3.72 10.12
N LYS A 326 -6.74 -2.98 10.16
CA LYS A 326 -7.02 -1.99 11.21
C LYS A 326 -7.13 -2.67 12.59
N ILE A 327 -7.87 -3.78 12.68
CA ILE A 327 -8.00 -4.59 13.91
C ILE A 327 -6.66 -5.25 14.28
N ALA A 328 -5.95 -5.80 13.29
CA ALA A 328 -4.70 -6.52 13.50
C ALA A 328 -3.59 -5.67 14.15
N ASN A 329 -3.62 -4.35 13.96
CA ASN A 329 -2.77 -3.36 14.61
C ASN A 329 -1.28 -3.77 14.73
N LYS A 330 -0.73 -4.41 13.69
CA LYS A 330 0.67 -4.91 13.67
C LYS A 330 1.65 -3.76 13.91
N LYS A 331 2.60 -3.95 14.84
CA LYS A 331 3.67 -2.98 15.12
C LYS A 331 4.63 -2.84 13.93
N ASN A 332 5.01 -3.98 13.35
CA ASN A 332 5.86 -4.10 12.16
C ASN A 332 5.50 -5.38 11.42
N SER A 333 6.15 -5.65 10.29
CA SER A 333 5.90 -6.85 9.47
C SER A 333 6.19 -8.18 10.16
N SER A 334 7.03 -8.17 11.20
CA SER A 334 7.41 -9.36 11.99
C SER A 334 6.69 -9.46 13.33
N SER A 335 5.85 -8.47 13.71
CA SER A 335 5.07 -8.57 14.94
C SER A 335 3.84 -9.44 14.73
N LYS A 336 3.47 -10.21 15.76
CA LYS A 336 2.24 -11.00 15.78
C LYS A 336 1.02 -10.07 15.58
N SER A 337 0.05 -10.53 14.82
CA SER A 337 -1.24 -9.86 14.64
C SER A 337 -2.01 -9.83 15.98
N GLU A 338 -2.70 -8.75 16.27
CA GLU A 338 -3.68 -8.72 17.36
C GLU A 338 -5.03 -9.33 16.95
N TYR A 339 -5.24 -9.59 15.65
CA TYR A 339 -6.37 -10.35 15.12
C TYR A 339 -6.08 -11.87 15.27
N PRO A 340 -7.06 -12.71 15.68
CA PRO A 340 -8.46 -12.35 15.92
C PRO A 340 -8.77 -11.93 17.38
N SER A 341 -7.85 -12.06 18.32
CA SER A 341 -8.08 -11.82 19.75
C SER A 341 -8.57 -10.41 20.10
N ALA A 342 -8.19 -9.41 19.31
CA ALA A 342 -8.66 -8.04 19.47
C ALA A 342 -10.19 -7.89 19.33
N LEU A 343 -10.85 -8.81 18.63
CA LEU A 343 -12.30 -8.79 18.47
C LEU A 343 -13.05 -8.94 19.81
N ILE A 344 -12.46 -9.65 20.80
CA ILE A 344 -13.09 -9.84 22.12
C ILE A 344 -13.24 -8.52 22.88
N ALA A 345 -12.29 -7.61 22.70
CA ALA A 345 -12.26 -6.31 23.35
C ALA A 345 -13.20 -5.28 22.71
N MET A 346 -13.74 -5.59 21.52
CA MET A 346 -14.63 -4.69 20.80
C MET A 346 -16.06 -4.76 21.33
N ASP A 347 -16.69 -3.60 21.41
CA ASP A 347 -18.11 -3.49 21.77
C ASP A 347 -19.03 -3.55 20.53
N LYS A 348 -20.34 -3.66 20.77
CA LYS A 348 -21.35 -3.75 19.71
C LYS A 348 -21.39 -2.51 18.80
N SER A 349 -21.08 -1.32 19.35
CA SER A 349 -21.07 -0.08 18.57
C SER A 349 -19.96 -0.11 17.53
N GLN A 350 -18.76 -0.55 17.94
CA GLN A 350 -17.60 -0.65 17.06
C GLN A 350 -17.85 -1.63 15.90
N PHE A 351 -18.47 -2.78 16.15
CA PHE A 351 -18.86 -3.69 15.07
C PHE A 351 -19.87 -3.07 14.12
N LYS A 352 -20.87 -2.36 14.65
CA LYS A 352 -21.87 -1.65 13.84
C LYS A 352 -21.23 -0.56 12.98
N GLU A 353 -20.34 0.23 13.57
CA GLU A 353 -19.60 1.29 12.86
C GLU A 353 -18.72 0.71 11.74
N MET A 354 -18.09 -0.43 11.98
CA MET A 354 -17.28 -1.11 10.95
C MET A 354 -18.13 -1.62 9.79
N GLY A 355 -19.28 -2.21 10.08
CA GLY A 355 -20.24 -2.65 9.06
C GLY A 355 -20.78 -1.48 8.26
N ALA A 356 -21.18 -0.39 8.91
CA ALA A 356 -21.63 0.83 8.24
C ALA A 356 -20.52 1.47 7.39
N ALA A 357 -19.27 1.48 7.87
CA ALA A 357 -18.13 1.95 7.09
C ALA A 357 -17.87 1.07 5.86
N TYR A 358 -18.02 -0.27 5.99
CA TYR A 358 -17.93 -1.17 4.85
C TYR A 358 -18.95 -0.79 3.77
N ILE A 359 -20.23 -0.70 4.13
CA ILE A 359 -21.31 -0.33 3.20
C ILE A 359 -21.01 1.03 2.55
N LYS A 360 -20.70 2.05 3.34
CA LYS A 360 -20.38 3.40 2.82
C LYS A 360 -19.24 3.37 1.80
N ASN A 361 -18.15 2.68 2.13
CA ASN A 361 -16.95 2.64 1.29
C ASN A 361 -17.10 1.75 0.04
N THR A 362 -18.12 0.90 -0.03
CA THR A 362 -18.45 0.13 -1.22
C THR A 362 -19.35 0.89 -2.19
N LEU A 363 -20.08 1.92 -1.74
CA LEU A 363 -20.97 2.70 -2.62
C LEU A 363 -20.24 3.32 -3.81
N ASP A 364 -19.04 3.86 -3.59
CA ASP A 364 -18.23 4.49 -4.65
C ASP A 364 -17.71 3.48 -5.72
N GLN A 365 -17.87 2.20 -5.47
CA GLN A 365 -17.41 1.11 -6.35
C GLN A 365 -18.58 0.42 -7.05
N ARG A 366 -19.80 0.81 -6.73
CA ARG A 366 -21.02 0.33 -7.35
C ARG A 366 -21.37 1.25 -8.52
N VAL A 367 -21.75 0.64 -9.64
CA VAL A 367 -22.10 1.36 -10.88
C VAL A 367 -23.59 1.27 -11.20
N THR A 368 -24.35 0.49 -10.43
CA THR A 368 -25.79 0.30 -10.62
C THR A 368 -26.56 0.47 -9.31
N ASP A 369 -27.87 0.67 -9.40
CA ASP A 369 -28.77 0.74 -8.24
C ASP A 369 -29.41 -0.62 -7.90
N LYS A 370 -28.77 -1.74 -8.29
CA LYS A 370 -29.29 -3.06 -7.96
C LYS A 370 -29.26 -3.28 -6.43
N PRO A 371 -30.26 -3.99 -5.84
CA PRO A 371 -30.36 -4.10 -4.37
C PRO A 371 -29.22 -4.89 -3.73
N TYR A 372 -28.61 -5.86 -4.45
CA TYR A 372 -27.56 -6.72 -3.90
C TYR A 372 -26.23 -6.53 -4.67
N PHE A 373 -25.11 -6.75 -3.99
CA PHE A 373 -23.78 -6.66 -4.58
C PHE A 373 -22.78 -7.63 -3.94
#